data_db513044e339e832eab507926991e260
#
_entry.id   db513044e339e832eab507926991e260
#
_cell.length_a   1.000
_cell.length_b   1.000
_cell.length_c   1.000
_cell.angle_alpha   90.00
_cell.angle_beta   90.00
_cell.angle_gamma   90.00
#
_symmetry.space_group_name_H-M   'P 1'
#
loop_
_entity.id
_entity.type
_entity.pdbx_description
1 polymer ?
#
loop_
_entity_poly.entity_id
_entity_poly.type
_entity_poly.pdbx_seq_one_letter_code
_entity_poly.pdbx_strand_id
1 'polypeptide(L)'
;GYGDFGCYGQKEILTPHIDNMASEGMMFTNHYAGAPVCAPSRCSLLTGMHTGHSYVRGNIEKLPEGQLPLKEGIPTIADMLKTQGYSCAVIGKWGLGGPGTAGIPSKHGFDYFYGYLCQRQAHDYYPQYLWKNEEKIKLDGKEYSHDLFTKEALQFIESHLKVPFFLYLAYTIPHANLQVHDLGLYKDKDWPINKKRYAAMISRMDNDIGIILQTLKELGIANNTIVMFSSDNGPHAE
;
A
#
# COMPACT_ATOMS: atom_id res chain seq x y z
N GLY A 1 -4.90 11.55 -1.68
CA GLY A 1 -4.13 12.49 -2.54
C GLY A 1 -3.50 13.62 -1.74
N TYR A 2 -2.81 14.55 -2.41
CA TYR A 2 -2.08 15.66 -1.78
C TYR A 2 -2.95 16.49 -0.80
N GLY A 3 -4.20 16.76 -1.16
CA GLY A 3 -5.13 17.53 -0.36
C GLY A 3 -5.81 16.78 0.80
N ASP A 4 -5.41 15.56 1.11
CA ASP A 4 -6.07 14.74 2.13
C ASP A 4 -5.37 14.80 3.51
N PHE A 5 -4.16 15.36 3.58
CA PHE A 5 -3.32 15.34 4.79
C PHE A 5 -3.11 16.72 5.37
N GLY A 6 -3.11 16.80 6.71
CA GLY A 6 -2.95 18.04 7.46
C GLY A 6 -1.65 18.77 7.13
N CYS A 7 -0.53 18.07 6.97
CA CYS A 7 0.77 18.60 6.59
C CYS A 7 0.76 19.37 5.24
N TYR A 8 -0.20 19.09 4.38
CA TYR A 8 -0.41 19.80 3.12
C TYR A 8 -1.57 20.83 3.20
N GLY A 9 -2.04 21.15 4.42
CA GLY A 9 -3.00 22.24 4.67
C GLY A 9 -4.46 21.82 4.75
N GLN A 10 -4.77 20.52 4.68
CA GLN A 10 -6.10 19.99 4.93
C GLN A 10 -6.47 20.15 6.41
N LYS A 11 -7.74 20.52 6.72
CA LYS A 11 -8.18 20.85 8.09
C LYS A 11 -9.37 20.03 8.60
N GLU A 12 -10.02 19.30 7.73
CA GLU A 12 -11.26 18.57 8.05
C GLU A 12 -11.01 17.11 8.42
N ILE A 13 -10.00 16.48 7.81
CA ILE A 13 -9.61 15.09 8.08
C ILE A 13 -8.37 15.12 9.00
N LEU A 14 -8.40 14.33 10.06
CA LEU A 14 -7.30 14.31 11.02
C LEU A 14 -6.28 13.25 10.64
N THR A 15 -5.03 13.69 10.45
CA THR A 15 -3.88 12.84 10.09
C THR A 15 -2.65 13.14 10.96
N PRO A 16 -2.78 13.10 12.30
CA PRO A 16 -1.74 13.59 13.21
C PRO A 16 -0.42 12.79 13.11
N HIS A 17 -0.46 11.50 12.78
CA HIS A 17 0.74 10.67 12.69
C HIS A 17 1.55 10.95 11.42
N ILE A 18 0.88 11.11 10.27
CA ILE A 18 1.51 11.51 9.00
C ILE A 18 2.00 12.96 9.11
N ASP A 19 1.22 13.86 9.75
CA ASP A 19 1.62 15.24 9.96
C ASP A 19 2.87 15.33 10.84
N ASN A 20 2.94 14.53 11.89
CA ASN A 20 4.14 14.41 12.74
C ASN A 20 5.33 13.87 11.96
N MET A 21 5.14 12.79 11.18
CA MET A 21 6.19 12.24 10.31
C MET A 21 6.72 13.29 9.34
N ALA A 22 5.86 14.13 8.77
CA ALA A 22 6.26 15.22 7.88
C ALA A 22 7.04 16.33 8.63
N SER A 23 6.70 16.61 9.88
CA SER A 23 7.37 17.64 10.71
C SER A 23 8.73 17.18 11.22
N GLU A 24 8.89 15.90 11.49
CA GLU A 24 10.16 15.29 11.94
C GLU A 24 11.10 14.90 10.78
N GLY A 25 10.58 14.87 9.55
CA GLY A 25 11.28 14.37 8.38
C GLY A 25 11.40 15.37 7.25
N MET A 26 11.32 14.89 6.02
CA MET A 26 11.39 15.67 4.80
C MET A 26 10.06 15.56 4.02
N MET A 27 9.43 16.70 3.78
CA MET A 27 8.21 16.79 3.00
C MET A 27 8.51 17.22 1.54
N PHE A 28 8.18 16.36 0.60
CA PHE A 28 8.38 16.62 -0.82
C PHE A 28 7.15 17.34 -1.40
N THR A 29 7.30 18.61 -1.77
CA THR A 29 6.22 19.43 -2.34
C THR A 29 6.04 19.26 -3.85
N ASN A 30 7.03 18.69 -4.53
CA ASN A 30 7.05 18.49 -5.99
C ASN A 30 7.36 17.02 -6.35
N HIS A 31 6.86 16.07 -5.57
CA HIS A 31 6.94 14.64 -5.90
C HIS A 31 5.66 14.21 -6.62
N TYR A 32 5.82 13.56 -7.77
CA TYR A 32 4.70 13.12 -8.60
C TYR A 32 4.74 11.61 -8.80
N ALA A 33 3.58 10.97 -8.71
CA ALA A 33 3.44 9.56 -9.07
C ALA A 33 3.76 9.35 -10.56
N GLY A 34 4.33 8.19 -10.90
CA GLY A 34 4.77 7.88 -12.26
C GLY A 34 3.66 7.78 -13.29
N ALA A 35 2.40 7.65 -12.85
CA ALA A 35 1.19 7.64 -13.71
C ALA A 35 -0.05 7.99 -12.88
N PRO A 36 -1.15 8.43 -13.52
CA PRO A 36 -2.38 8.84 -12.84
C PRO A 36 -3.26 7.66 -12.39
N VAL A 37 -2.88 6.41 -12.66
CA VAL A 37 -3.63 5.20 -12.29
C VAL A 37 -2.72 4.09 -11.76
N CYS A 38 -3.31 3.15 -11.04
CA CYS A 38 -2.64 2.19 -10.15
C CYS A 38 -1.50 1.38 -10.81
N ALA A 39 -1.79 0.51 -11.80
CA ALA A 39 -0.79 -0.43 -12.32
C ALA A 39 0.45 0.25 -12.93
N PRO A 40 0.31 1.25 -13.82
CA PRO A 40 1.48 1.91 -14.39
C PRO A 40 2.26 2.73 -13.34
N SER A 41 1.60 3.34 -12.36
CA SER A 41 2.28 4.02 -11.27
C SER A 41 3.10 3.06 -10.40
N ARG A 42 2.51 1.92 -10.02
CA ARG A 42 3.22 0.87 -9.26
C ARG A 42 4.36 0.27 -10.06
N CYS A 43 4.17 0.08 -11.36
CA CYS A 43 5.24 -0.36 -12.25
C CYS A 43 6.40 0.64 -12.27
N SER A 44 6.11 1.94 -12.44
CA SER A 44 7.14 3.00 -12.42
C SER A 44 7.86 3.06 -11.07
N LEU A 45 7.13 2.98 -9.95
CA LEU A 45 7.71 3.01 -8.61
C LEU A 45 8.68 1.85 -8.38
N LEU A 46 8.26 0.63 -8.72
CA LEU A 46 9.04 -0.57 -8.43
C LEU A 46 10.19 -0.80 -9.38
N THR A 47 10.06 -0.38 -10.65
CA THR A 47 11.11 -0.59 -11.68
C THR A 47 12.02 0.60 -11.89
N GLY A 48 11.66 1.80 -11.36
CA GLY A 48 12.35 3.06 -11.65
C GLY A 48 12.19 3.54 -13.10
N MET A 49 11.32 2.89 -13.89
CA MET A 49 11.12 3.23 -15.29
C MET A 49 9.98 4.24 -15.46
N HIS A 50 10.26 5.34 -16.15
CA HIS A 50 9.22 6.27 -16.59
C HIS A 50 8.18 5.55 -17.47
N THR A 51 6.91 5.93 -17.40
CA THR A 51 5.80 5.28 -18.12
C THR A 51 5.99 5.22 -19.64
N GLY A 52 6.77 6.12 -20.22
CA GLY A 52 7.18 6.06 -21.63
C GLY A 52 8.06 4.85 -21.97
N HIS A 53 8.75 4.27 -21.01
CA HIS A 53 9.67 3.14 -21.16
C HIS A 53 9.22 1.89 -20.40
N SER A 54 8.33 2.02 -19.42
CA SER A 54 7.82 0.88 -18.66
C SER A 54 6.93 -0.02 -19.51
N TYR A 55 6.87 -1.30 -19.15
CA TYR A 55 6.04 -2.28 -19.85
C TYR A 55 4.56 -2.10 -19.53
N VAL A 56 4.20 -1.86 -18.27
CA VAL A 56 2.81 -1.67 -17.83
C VAL A 56 2.47 -0.19 -17.89
N ARG A 57 1.65 0.20 -18.87
CA ARG A 57 1.28 1.60 -19.18
C ARG A 57 -0.17 1.94 -18.89
N GLY A 58 -0.95 1.00 -18.40
CA GLY A 58 -2.38 1.17 -18.09
C GLY A 58 -2.89 0.07 -17.19
N ASN A 59 -4.11 0.27 -16.68
CA ASN A 59 -4.83 -0.77 -15.96
C ASN A 59 -5.43 -1.75 -16.96
N ILE A 60 -4.74 -2.85 -17.23
CA ILE A 60 -5.18 -3.90 -18.16
C ILE A 60 -5.46 -5.15 -17.34
N GLU A 61 -6.74 -5.44 -17.12
CA GLU A 61 -7.17 -6.64 -16.42
C GLU A 61 -6.93 -7.90 -17.27
N LYS A 62 -6.53 -8.98 -16.60
CA LYS A 62 -6.37 -10.31 -17.17
C LYS A 62 -7.24 -11.30 -16.40
N LEU A 63 -8.14 -11.94 -17.12
CA LEU A 63 -9.03 -12.96 -16.56
C LEU A 63 -8.28 -14.29 -16.35
N PRO A 64 -8.71 -15.11 -15.36
CA PRO A 64 -9.84 -14.89 -14.45
C PRO A 64 -9.50 -13.93 -13.29
N GLU A 65 -8.22 -13.73 -12.96
CA GLU A 65 -7.79 -12.89 -11.85
C GLU A 65 -6.39 -12.30 -12.13
N GLY A 66 -6.27 -10.98 -12.05
CA GLY A 66 -4.97 -10.31 -12.17
C GLY A 66 -4.97 -9.10 -13.09
N GLN A 67 -3.78 -8.61 -13.33
CA GLN A 67 -3.50 -7.50 -14.24
C GLN A 67 -2.46 -7.93 -15.27
N LEU A 68 -2.22 -7.10 -16.27
CA LEU A 68 -1.11 -7.28 -17.20
C LEU A 68 0.17 -7.59 -16.40
N PRO A 69 0.73 -8.80 -16.51
CA PRO A 69 1.85 -9.19 -15.69
C PRO A 69 3.12 -8.45 -16.10
N LEU A 70 3.90 -8.02 -15.10
CA LEU A 70 5.26 -7.58 -15.32
C LEU A 70 6.04 -8.72 -15.99
N LYS A 71 6.88 -8.40 -16.96
CA LYS A 71 7.65 -9.40 -17.69
C LYS A 71 8.77 -9.96 -16.83
N GLU A 72 9.08 -11.22 -17.04
CA GLU A 72 10.27 -11.85 -16.48
C GLU A 72 11.54 -11.06 -16.86
N GLY A 73 12.48 -10.99 -15.93
CA GLY A 73 13.75 -10.29 -16.12
C GLY A 73 13.68 -8.76 -16.02
N ILE A 74 12.50 -8.15 -15.82
CA ILE A 74 12.43 -6.72 -15.49
C ILE A 74 12.79 -6.57 -14.01
N PRO A 75 13.93 -5.90 -13.68
CA PRO A 75 14.34 -5.73 -12.30
C PRO A 75 13.44 -4.76 -11.56
N THR A 76 13.26 -5.01 -10.27
CA THR A 76 12.59 -4.11 -9.34
C THR A 76 13.54 -3.62 -8.26
N ILE A 77 13.10 -2.64 -7.47
CA ILE A 77 13.85 -2.21 -6.28
C ILE A 77 14.09 -3.38 -5.31
N ALA A 78 13.16 -4.33 -5.21
CA ALA A 78 13.33 -5.50 -4.36
C ALA A 78 14.44 -6.42 -4.88
N ASP A 79 14.53 -6.66 -6.20
CA ASP A 79 15.63 -7.42 -6.79
C ASP A 79 16.99 -6.78 -6.48
N MET A 80 17.09 -5.45 -6.57
CA MET A 80 18.32 -4.71 -6.25
C MET A 80 18.68 -4.83 -4.78
N LEU A 81 17.72 -4.67 -3.87
CA LEU A 81 17.96 -4.74 -2.43
C LEU A 81 18.32 -6.16 -1.97
N LYS A 82 17.78 -7.19 -2.61
CA LYS A 82 18.18 -8.59 -2.37
C LYS A 82 19.66 -8.82 -2.62
N THR A 83 20.27 -8.18 -3.60
CA THR A 83 21.73 -8.29 -3.83
C THR A 83 22.56 -7.76 -2.67
N GLN A 84 21.94 -6.94 -1.80
CA GLN A 84 22.54 -6.36 -0.59
C GLN A 84 22.09 -7.08 0.69
N GLY A 85 21.47 -8.27 0.57
CA GLY A 85 21.05 -9.08 1.70
C GLY A 85 19.75 -8.65 2.39
N TYR A 86 18.96 -7.79 1.76
CA TYR A 86 17.65 -7.42 2.30
C TYR A 86 16.64 -8.55 2.16
N SER A 87 15.81 -8.75 3.19
CA SER A 87 14.56 -9.50 3.09
C SER A 87 13.47 -8.55 2.60
N CYS A 88 12.77 -8.92 1.52
CA CYS A 88 11.84 -8.04 0.84
C CYS A 88 10.40 -8.54 0.95
N ALA A 89 9.49 -7.69 1.41
CA ALA A 89 8.07 -7.99 1.48
C ALA A 89 7.22 -6.96 0.74
N VAL A 90 6.10 -7.42 0.19
CA VAL A 90 5.01 -6.56 -0.24
C VAL A 90 3.72 -7.00 0.43
N ILE A 91 3.02 -6.07 1.09
CA ILE A 91 1.77 -6.32 1.80
C ILE A 91 0.71 -5.34 1.28
N GLY A 92 -0.45 -5.86 0.88
CA GLY A 92 -1.54 -5.07 0.31
C GLY A 92 -1.78 -5.34 -1.18
N LYS A 93 -1.98 -4.29 -1.96
CA LYS A 93 -2.31 -4.37 -3.39
C LYS A 93 -1.08 -4.46 -4.27
N TRP A 94 -0.94 -5.55 -5.03
CA TRP A 94 0.13 -5.75 -6.02
C TRP A 94 -0.19 -5.09 -7.37
N GLY A 95 -1.07 -5.69 -8.15
CA GLY A 95 -1.59 -5.13 -9.40
C GLY A 95 -0.65 -5.18 -10.61
N LEU A 96 0.39 -6.02 -10.60
CA LEU A 96 1.36 -6.18 -11.69
C LEU A 96 1.48 -7.63 -12.16
N GLY A 97 0.42 -8.41 -11.96
CA GLY A 97 0.31 -9.80 -12.39
C GLY A 97 -0.88 -10.48 -11.74
N GLY A 98 -1.02 -11.77 -12.00
CA GLY A 98 -2.02 -12.64 -11.40
C GLY A 98 -1.43 -13.99 -11.07
N PRO A 99 -2.21 -14.89 -10.46
CA PRO A 99 -1.74 -16.23 -10.07
C PRO A 99 -1.07 -16.96 -11.23
N GLY A 100 0.09 -17.55 -10.98
CA GLY A 100 0.83 -18.36 -11.96
C GLY A 100 1.49 -17.59 -13.11
N THR A 101 1.40 -16.24 -13.12
CA THR A 101 2.03 -15.42 -14.18
C THR A 101 3.49 -15.09 -13.87
N ALA A 102 4.22 -14.56 -14.86
CA ALA A 102 5.56 -14.04 -14.65
C ALA A 102 5.61 -12.83 -13.71
N GLY A 103 4.50 -12.09 -13.57
CA GLY A 103 4.42 -10.85 -12.81
C GLY A 103 4.04 -11.03 -11.33
N ILE A 104 4.11 -12.21 -10.74
CA ILE A 104 3.86 -12.40 -9.30
C ILE A 104 5.02 -11.86 -8.46
N PRO A 105 4.79 -11.40 -7.21
CA PRO A 105 5.82 -10.79 -6.38
C PRO A 105 7.08 -11.65 -6.19
N SER A 106 6.93 -12.97 -6.02
CA SER A 106 8.04 -13.91 -5.82
C SER A 106 9.04 -13.96 -6.97
N LYS A 107 8.63 -13.57 -8.19
CA LYS A 107 9.50 -13.50 -9.39
C LYS A 107 10.13 -12.13 -9.59
N HIS A 108 9.86 -11.18 -8.69
CA HIS A 108 10.34 -9.81 -8.74
C HIS A 108 10.96 -9.36 -7.42
N GLY A 109 11.77 -10.25 -6.81
CA GLY A 109 12.61 -9.94 -5.66
C GLY A 109 11.93 -9.97 -4.30
N PHE A 110 10.62 -10.20 -4.20
CA PHE A 110 9.93 -10.26 -2.92
C PHE A 110 9.92 -11.68 -2.35
N ASP A 111 10.39 -11.82 -1.11
CA ASP A 111 10.41 -13.08 -0.35
C ASP A 111 9.06 -13.37 0.30
N TYR A 112 8.29 -12.32 0.54
CA TYR A 112 7.00 -12.41 1.19
C TYR A 112 5.97 -11.53 0.49
N PHE A 113 4.80 -12.08 0.28
CA PHE A 113 3.61 -11.38 -0.20
C PHE A 113 2.39 -11.73 0.63
N TYR A 114 1.61 -10.73 1.03
CA TYR A 114 0.28 -10.91 1.59
C TYR A 114 -0.68 -9.84 1.06
N GLY A 115 -1.75 -10.24 0.35
CA GLY A 115 -2.69 -9.25 -0.15
C GLY A 115 -3.44 -9.65 -1.43
N TYR A 116 -3.73 -8.63 -2.24
CA TYR A 116 -4.46 -8.76 -3.51
C TYR A 116 -3.50 -8.78 -4.69
N LEU A 117 -3.54 -9.84 -5.50
CA LEU A 117 -2.88 -9.83 -6.80
C LEU A 117 -3.67 -9.00 -7.82
N CYS A 118 -5.01 -9.08 -7.77
CA CYS A 118 -5.92 -8.40 -8.69
C CYS A 118 -6.36 -7.03 -8.16
N GLN A 119 -6.31 -6.00 -9.01
CA GLN A 119 -6.78 -4.66 -8.61
C GLN A 119 -8.28 -4.59 -8.38
N ARG A 120 -9.10 -5.29 -9.19
CA ARG A 120 -10.55 -5.33 -9.01
C ARG A 120 -10.94 -5.92 -7.66
N GLN A 121 -10.30 -7.03 -7.26
CA GLN A 121 -10.51 -7.64 -5.94
C GLN A 121 -10.10 -6.68 -4.81
N ALA A 122 -9.07 -5.88 -5.01
CA ALA A 122 -8.59 -4.91 -4.02
C ALA A 122 -9.55 -3.73 -3.76
N HIS A 123 -10.69 -3.67 -4.42
CA HIS A 123 -11.78 -2.74 -4.14
C HIS A 123 -12.82 -3.31 -3.18
N ASP A 124 -12.70 -4.57 -2.77
CA ASP A 124 -13.49 -5.19 -1.72
C ASP A 124 -12.64 -5.33 -0.46
N TYR A 125 -13.00 -4.60 0.59
CA TYR A 125 -12.25 -4.58 1.86
C TYR A 125 -12.67 -5.66 2.84
N TYR A 126 -13.69 -6.45 2.50
CA TYR A 126 -14.13 -7.65 3.23
C TYR A 126 -14.07 -8.89 2.33
N PRO A 127 -12.85 -9.25 1.86
CA PRO A 127 -12.68 -10.25 0.83
C PRO A 127 -12.98 -11.67 1.32
N GLN A 128 -13.37 -12.54 0.37
CA GLN A 128 -13.52 -13.98 0.62
C GLN A 128 -12.18 -14.72 0.66
N TYR A 129 -11.11 -14.09 0.18
CA TYR A 129 -9.75 -14.62 0.22
C TYR A 129 -8.72 -13.52 -0.03
N LEU A 130 -7.51 -13.78 0.43
CA LEU A 130 -6.28 -13.07 0.05
C LEU A 130 -5.23 -14.08 -0.41
N TRP A 131 -4.15 -13.58 -0.95
CA TRP A 131 -2.99 -14.39 -1.30
C TRP A 131 -1.89 -14.21 -0.26
N LYS A 132 -1.27 -15.34 0.14
CA LYS A 132 -0.05 -15.37 0.91
C LYS A 132 1.01 -16.08 0.06
N ASN A 133 1.96 -15.33 -0.45
CA ASN A 133 2.84 -15.79 -1.52
C ASN A 133 2.02 -16.30 -2.73
N GLU A 134 2.11 -17.58 -3.03
CA GLU A 134 1.36 -18.22 -4.12
C GLU A 134 0.16 -19.05 -3.63
N GLU A 135 -0.12 -19.00 -2.32
CA GLU A 135 -1.21 -19.72 -1.69
C GLU A 135 -2.43 -18.80 -1.47
N LYS A 136 -3.60 -19.31 -1.84
CA LYS A 136 -4.87 -18.63 -1.61
C LYS A 136 -5.38 -18.90 -0.20
N ILE A 137 -5.38 -17.88 0.65
CA ILE A 137 -5.89 -17.93 2.02
C ILE A 137 -7.36 -17.57 2.03
N LYS A 138 -8.19 -18.54 2.37
CA LYS A 138 -9.65 -18.34 2.46
C LYS A 138 -10.02 -17.52 3.69
N LEU A 139 -10.88 -16.54 3.49
CA LEU A 139 -11.48 -15.69 4.52
C LEU A 139 -13.00 -15.87 4.52
N ASP A 140 -13.70 -15.34 5.51
CA ASP A 140 -15.15 -15.46 5.62
C ASP A 140 -15.91 -14.19 5.18
N GLY A 141 -15.19 -13.17 4.68
CA GLY A 141 -15.77 -11.89 4.26
C GLY A 141 -16.14 -10.95 5.39
N LYS A 142 -15.68 -11.22 6.62
CA LYS A 142 -15.95 -10.37 7.81
C LYS A 142 -14.72 -9.60 8.25
N GLU A 143 -13.54 -10.06 7.89
CA GLU A 143 -12.29 -9.42 8.25
C GLU A 143 -11.99 -8.25 7.32
N TYR A 144 -11.68 -7.11 7.91
CA TYR A 144 -11.31 -5.92 7.16
C TYR A 144 -9.86 -6.05 6.69
N SER A 145 -9.65 -6.06 5.39
CA SER A 145 -8.33 -6.35 4.80
C SER A 145 -7.25 -5.38 5.23
N HIS A 146 -7.58 -4.11 5.47
CA HIS A 146 -6.61 -3.12 5.95
C HIS A 146 -6.03 -3.52 7.31
N ASP A 147 -6.85 -4.04 8.23
CA ASP A 147 -6.40 -4.51 9.55
C ASP A 147 -5.48 -5.71 9.43
N LEU A 148 -5.81 -6.62 8.51
CA LEU A 148 -4.96 -7.77 8.21
C LEU A 148 -3.60 -7.33 7.66
N PHE A 149 -3.57 -6.31 6.80
CA PHE A 149 -2.31 -5.78 6.26
C PHE A 149 -1.45 -5.12 7.33
N THR A 150 -2.04 -4.34 8.21
CA THR A 150 -1.32 -3.74 9.34
C THR A 150 -0.75 -4.81 10.26
N LYS A 151 -1.56 -5.83 10.60
CA LYS A 151 -1.11 -6.97 11.42
C LYS A 151 0.07 -7.72 10.79
N GLU A 152 -0.02 -8.05 9.49
CA GLU A 152 1.06 -8.74 8.78
C GLU A 152 2.32 -7.87 8.65
N ALA A 153 2.16 -6.55 8.49
CA ALA A 153 3.30 -5.62 8.46
C ALA A 153 4.05 -5.59 9.79
N LEU A 154 3.33 -5.54 10.91
CA LEU A 154 3.92 -5.58 12.25
C LEU A 154 4.65 -6.90 12.51
N GLN A 155 4.03 -8.03 12.17
CA GLN A 155 4.66 -9.35 12.28
C GLN A 155 5.92 -9.48 11.42
N PHE A 156 5.90 -8.94 10.21
CA PHE A 156 7.07 -8.92 9.34
C PHE A 156 8.21 -8.09 9.95
N ILE A 157 7.94 -6.90 10.45
CA ILE A 157 8.93 -6.04 11.12
C ILE A 157 9.52 -6.76 12.34
N GLU A 158 8.70 -7.30 13.22
CA GLU A 158 9.12 -8.02 14.43
C GLU A 158 10.01 -9.24 14.13
N SER A 159 9.73 -9.93 13.03
CA SER A 159 10.50 -11.12 12.64
C SER A 159 11.83 -10.80 11.95
N HIS A 160 12.10 -9.54 11.57
CA HIS A 160 13.28 -9.14 10.78
C HIS A 160 14.23 -8.16 11.51
N LEU A 161 14.24 -8.17 12.84
CA LEU A 161 15.08 -7.24 13.65
C LEU A 161 16.59 -7.40 13.44
N LYS A 162 17.04 -8.56 12.97
CA LYS A 162 18.46 -8.91 12.84
C LYS A 162 18.97 -8.91 11.39
N VAL A 163 18.11 -8.63 10.44
CA VAL A 163 18.44 -8.58 9.02
C VAL A 163 17.89 -7.29 8.42
N PRO A 164 18.56 -6.69 7.44
CA PRO A 164 17.98 -5.55 6.74
C PRO A 164 16.72 -6.00 6.01
N PHE A 165 15.69 -5.16 6.02
CA PHE A 165 14.45 -5.47 5.34
C PHE A 165 13.94 -4.31 4.49
N PHE A 166 13.18 -4.65 3.47
CA PHE A 166 12.39 -3.73 2.66
C PHE A 166 10.92 -4.17 2.72
N LEU A 167 10.07 -3.33 3.25
CA LEU A 167 8.63 -3.54 3.29
C LEU A 167 7.92 -2.52 2.39
N TYR A 168 7.34 -2.99 1.28
CA TYR A 168 6.40 -2.21 0.48
C TYR A 168 4.98 -2.44 0.99
N LEU A 169 4.52 -1.56 1.89
CA LEU A 169 3.17 -1.60 2.44
C LEU A 169 2.20 -0.86 1.53
N ALA A 170 1.59 -1.59 0.61
CA ALA A 170 0.72 -1.09 -0.44
C ALA A 170 -0.75 -1.09 -0.01
N TYR A 171 -1.09 -0.27 0.99
CA TYR A 171 -2.46 -0.12 1.48
C TYR A 171 -3.45 0.18 0.35
N THR A 172 -4.68 -0.31 0.50
CA THR A 172 -5.74 -0.16 -0.50
C THR A 172 -6.66 1.02 -0.23
N ILE A 173 -6.79 1.42 1.04
CA ILE A 173 -7.61 2.59 1.40
C ILE A 173 -6.84 3.89 1.14
N PRO A 174 -7.56 4.98 0.83
CA PRO A 174 -9.01 5.18 0.76
C PRO A 174 -9.56 5.10 -0.69
N HIS A 175 -9.42 3.99 -1.38
CA HIS A 175 -9.99 3.81 -2.73
C HIS A 175 -11.52 3.56 -2.64
N ALA A 176 -12.26 3.78 -3.73
CA ALA A 176 -13.65 3.32 -3.90
C ALA A 176 -13.71 1.76 -3.81
N ASN A 177 -14.70 1.18 -3.43
CA ASN A 177 -15.87 1.26 -2.65
C ASN A 177 -15.59 1.76 -1.20
N LEU A 178 -16.15 2.87 -0.77
CA LEU A 178 -15.86 3.44 0.56
C LEU A 178 -16.48 2.57 1.65
N GLN A 179 -15.79 1.50 2.02
CA GLN A 179 -16.18 0.55 3.07
C GLN A 179 -15.33 0.81 4.32
N VAL A 180 -15.97 1.03 5.42
CA VAL A 180 -15.37 1.17 6.75
C VAL A 180 -16.38 0.71 7.79
N HIS A 181 -15.93 0.03 8.85
CA HIS A 181 -16.84 -0.47 9.87
C HIS A 181 -17.24 0.58 10.92
N ASP A 182 -16.47 1.65 11.06
CA ASP A 182 -16.77 2.75 11.97
C ASP A 182 -16.42 4.09 11.31
N LEU A 183 -17.31 5.06 11.47
CA LEU A 183 -17.11 6.44 11.00
C LEU A 183 -16.30 7.27 11.99
N GLY A 184 -16.07 6.78 13.21
CA GLY A 184 -15.26 7.44 14.23
C GLY A 184 -15.65 8.89 14.45
N LEU A 185 -14.68 9.77 14.40
CA LEU A 185 -14.83 11.23 14.62
C LEU A 185 -15.75 11.91 13.61
N TYR A 186 -16.09 11.27 12.50
CA TYR A 186 -16.90 11.86 11.42
C TYR A 186 -18.36 11.44 11.47
N LYS A 187 -18.78 10.61 12.44
CA LYS A 187 -20.14 10.09 12.56
C LYS A 187 -21.19 11.21 12.61
N ASP A 188 -20.96 12.19 13.45
CA ASP A 188 -21.91 13.26 13.74
C ASP A 188 -21.69 14.54 12.90
N LYS A 189 -20.77 14.51 11.94
CA LYS A 189 -20.56 15.61 10.99
C LYS A 189 -21.76 15.75 10.06
N ASP A 190 -22.14 16.96 9.72
CA ASP A 190 -23.15 17.24 8.69
C ASP A 190 -22.52 17.15 7.29
N TRP A 191 -22.12 15.94 6.91
CA TRP A 191 -21.49 15.60 5.64
C TRP A 191 -22.22 14.46 4.94
N PRO A 192 -22.18 14.41 3.61
CA PRO A 192 -22.60 13.21 2.88
C PRO A 192 -21.88 11.96 3.37
N ILE A 193 -22.59 10.84 3.37
CA ILE A 193 -22.07 9.57 3.94
C ILE A 193 -20.75 9.14 3.30
N ASN A 194 -20.56 9.35 2.02
CA ASN A 194 -19.33 9.01 1.33
C ASN A 194 -18.15 9.87 1.81
N LYS A 195 -18.35 11.17 2.07
CA LYS A 195 -17.32 12.03 2.65
C LYS A 195 -16.92 11.57 4.06
N LYS A 196 -17.90 11.14 4.88
CA LYS A 196 -17.64 10.58 6.21
C LYS A 196 -16.81 9.29 6.13
N ARG A 197 -17.19 8.37 5.24
CA ARG A 197 -16.47 7.11 5.03
C ARG A 197 -15.05 7.34 4.54
N TYR A 198 -14.88 8.21 3.56
CA TYR A 198 -13.57 8.57 3.02
C TYR A 198 -12.63 9.13 4.10
N ALA A 199 -13.13 10.10 4.90
CA ALA A 199 -12.39 10.68 6.01
C ALA A 199 -12.02 9.64 7.07
N ALA A 200 -12.97 8.75 7.43
CA ALA A 200 -12.74 7.69 8.40
C ALA A 200 -11.67 6.69 7.91
N MET A 201 -11.67 6.33 6.63
CA MET A 201 -10.65 5.47 6.04
C MET A 201 -9.26 6.10 6.11
N ILE A 202 -9.14 7.39 5.82
CA ILE A 202 -7.86 8.12 5.89
C ILE A 202 -7.34 8.19 7.33
N SER A 203 -8.18 8.58 8.30
CA SER A 203 -7.76 8.64 9.70
C SER A 203 -7.45 7.25 10.28
N ARG A 204 -8.10 6.18 9.78
CA ARG A 204 -7.72 4.82 10.15
C ARG A 204 -6.33 4.47 9.64
N MET A 205 -6.04 4.76 8.37
CA MET A 205 -4.71 4.55 7.80
C MET A 205 -3.64 5.34 8.57
N ASP A 206 -3.93 6.59 8.92
CA ASP A 206 -3.04 7.42 9.72
C ASP A 206 -2.74 6.81 11.08
N ASN A 207 -3.76 6.30 11.78
CA ASN A 207 -3.60 5.62 13.06
C ASN A 207 -2.70 4.37 12.92
N ASP A 208 -2.90 3.58 11.89
CA ASP A 208 -2.12 2.37 11.66
C ASP A 208 -0.66 2.69 11.30
N ILE A 209 -0.42 3.76 10.56
CA ILE A 209 0.94 4.29 10.35
C ILE A 209 1.56 4.72 11.69
N GLY A 210 0.78 5.38 12.56
CA GLY A 210 1.21 5.72 13.92
C GLY A 210 1.64 4.49 14.72
N ILE A 211 0.88 3.41 14.67
CA ILE A 211 1.22 2.13 15.32
C ILE A 211 2.54 1.58 14.77
N ILE A 212 2.73 1.57 13.46
CA ILE A 212 3.97 1.09 12.83
C ILE A 212 5.17 1.94 13.28
N LEU A 213 5.05 3.27 13.24
CA LEU A 213 6.12 4.17 13.67
C LEU A 213 6.47 3.98 15.15
N GLN A 214 5.46 3.80 16.00
CA GLN A 214 5.65 3.52 17.42
C GLN A 214 6.33 2.15 17.64
N THR A 215 5.93 1.12 16.91
CA THR A 215 6.55 -0.21 16.95
C THR A 215 8.04 -0.14 16.58
N LEU A 216 8.41 0.59 15.53
CA LEU A 216 9.82 0.79 15.17
C LEU A 216 10.63 1.43 16.30
N LYS A 217 10.05 2.40 17.03
CA LYS A 217 10.66 3.03 18.20
C LYS A 217 10.83 2.04 19.36
N GLU A 218 9.77 1.29 19.70
CA GLU A 218 9.77 0.30 20.79
C GLU A 218 10.77 -0.85 20.55
N LEU A 219 10.93 -1.25 19.29
CA LEU A 219 11.90 -2.26 18.88
C LEU A 219 13.34 -1.72 18.77
N GLY A 220 13.54 -0.41 18.97
CA GLY A 220 14.85 0.23 18.93
C GLY A 220 15.49 0.34 17.54
N ILE A 221 14.71 0.19 16.46
CA ILE A 221 15.21 0.21 15.08
C ILE A 221 14.83 1.49 14.32
N ALA A 222 14.06 2.40 14.91
CA ALA A 222 13.59 3.62 14.24
C ALA A 222 14.74 4.46 13.66
N ASN A 223 15.86 4.60 14.39
CA ASN A 223 17.02 5.39 13.95
C ASN A 223 17.81 4.74 12.79
N ASN A 224 17.52 3.49 12.47
CA ASN A 224 18.15 2.75 11.36
C ASN A 224 17.12 2.32 10.30
N THR A 225 15.95 2.97 10.28
CA THR A 225 14.86 2.66 9.35
C THR A 225 14.43 3.93 8.63
N ILE A 226 14.47 3.92 7.32
CA ILE A 226 13.88 4.99 6.49
C ILE A 226 12.41 4.61 6.27
N VAL A 227 11.50 5.49 6.69
CA VAL A 227 10.07 5.37 6.41
C VAL A 227 9.67 6.41 5.36
N MET A 228 9.08 5.94 4.28
CA MET A 228 8.57 6.80 3.20
C MET A 228 7.06 6.61 3.06
N PHE A 229 6.32 7.71 3.00
CA PHE A 229 4.90 7.73 2.75
C PHE A 229 4.59 8.44 1.44
N SER A 230 3.79 7.81 0.59
CA SER A 230 3.36 8.38 -0.70
C SER A 230 2.02 7.80 -1.12
N SER A 231 1.35 8.47 -2.07
CA SER A 231 0.20 7.91 -2.79
C SER A 231 0.64 7.42 -4.17
N ASP A 232 0.06 6.33 -4.65
CA ASP A 232 0.36 5.80 -5.99
C ASP A 232 -0.23 6.65 -7.12
N ASN A 233 -1.33 7.39 -6.85
CA ASN A 233 -1.94 8.33 -7.79
C ASN A 233 -2.81 9.36 -7.05
N GLY A 234 -3.38 10.31 -7.79
CA GLY A 234 -4.33 11.27 -7.28
C GLY A 234 -5.68 10.65 -6.87
N PRO A 235 -6.57 11.44 -6.23
CA PRO A 235 -7.90 10.95 -5.85
C PRO A 235 -8.74 10.62 -7.09
N HIS A 236 -9.64 9.66 -6.93
CA HIS A 236 -10.67 9.37 -7.92
C HIS A 236 -11.80 10.41 -7.77
N ALA A 237 -12.26 10.95 -8.89
CA ALA A 237 -13.44 11.84 -8.90
C ALA A 237 -14.70 10.98 -8.78
N GLU A 238 -15.30 10.95 -7.60
CA GLU A 238 -16.61 10.35 -7.32
C GLU A 238 -17.56 11.39 -6.72
#